data_eef9cdd480a03bee66179977b91e5ec6
#
_entry.id   eef9cdd480a03bee66179977b91e5ec6
#
_cell.length_a   1.000
_cell.length_b   1.000
_cell.length_c   1.000
_cell.angle_alpha   90.00
_cell.angle_beta   90.00
_cell.angle_gamma   90.00
#
_symmetry.space_group_name_H-M   'P 1'
#
loop_
_entity.id
_entity.type
_entity.pdbx_description
1 polymer ?
#
loop_
_entity_poly.entity_id
_entity_poly.type
_entity_poly.pdbx_seq_one_letter_code
_entity_poly.pdbx_strand_id
1 'polypeptide(L)'
;PASVGLPIPGVEVKLGESNALLIRGPNVMMGYWNNPAATAAIISSDGWLNSGDIASIDAQGHVTITGRLKEIIVLSTGEKIPPADMEAAILRDPLFEQAMLIGEARSYLSVMVVLNAAHWQNVVSQYGLDASLNTDQQRQQIEEILLDKITEQTSEFPGYAKIRRVALIQEPWNVENGLLTPTLKL
;
A
#
# COMPACT_ATOMS: atom_id res chain seq x y z
N PRO A 1 1.62 -16.09 3.44
CA PRO A 1 2.99 -16.42 3.05
C PRO A 1 3.64 -15.18 2.51
N ALA A 2 4.20 -14.41 3.36
CA ALA A 2 4.69 -13.11 2.93
C ALA A 2 6.22 -13.01 3.11
N SER A 3 6.86 -14.09 3.60
CA SER A 3 8.30 -14.09 3.80
C SER A 3 9.06 -14.28 2.49
N VAL A 4 10.10 -13.49 2.29
CA VAL A 4 11.09 -13.68 1.23
C VAL A 4 12.18 -14.68 1.62
N GLY A 5 12.11 -15.25 2.82
CA GLY A 5 13.01 -16.30 3.32
C GLY A 5 14.15 -15.77 4.18
N LEU A 6 15.16 -16.62 4.34
CA LEU A 6 16.39 -16.31 5.08
C LEU A 6 17.41 -15.61 4.17
N PRO A 7 18.30 -14.77 4.74
CA PRO A 7 19.45 -14.24 4.00
C PRO A 7 20.31 -15.38 3.44
N ILE A 8 20.80 -15.22 2.22
CA ILE A 8 21.76 -16.17 1.64
C ILE A 8 23.09 -16.10 2.36
N PRO A 9 23.91 -17.18 2.33
CA PRO A 9 25.21 -17.21 3.00
C PRO A 9 26.10 -16.03 2.60
N GLY A 10 26.68 -15.37 3.59
CA GLY A 10 27.55 -14.19 3.41
C GLY A 10 26.79 -12.86 3.30
N VAL A 11 25.46 -12.87 3.38
CA VAL A 11 24.64 -11.67 3.43
C VAL A 11 24.07 -11.48 4.83
N GLU A 12 24.20 -10.29 5.36
CA GLU A 12 23.64 -9.86 6.62
C GLU A 12 22.46 -8.95 6.39
N VAL A 13 21.43 -9.07 7.22
CA VAL A 13 20.27 -8.19 7.23
C VAL A 13 19.97 -7.70 8.64
N LYS A 14 19.48 -6.48 8.76
CA LYS A 14 18.95 -5.93 10.01
C LYS A 14 17.88 -4.90 9.73
N LEU A 15 17.08 -4.58 10.75
CA LEU A 15 16.14 -3.47 10.69
C LEU A 15 16.84 -2.19 11.18
N GLY A 16 16.71 -1.13 10.41
CA GLY A 16 17.12 0.23 10.75
C GLY A 16 15.97 1.04 11.31
N GLU A 17 16.11 2.36 11.22
CA GLU A 17 15.05 3.30 11.62
C GLU A 17 13.77 3.06 10.79
N SER A 18 12.61 3.16 11.44
CA SER A 18 11.30 2.89 10.83
C SER A 18 11.18 1.50 10.19
N ASN A 19 11.88 0.51 10.74
CA ASN A 19 11.97 -0.87 10.24
C ASN A 19 12.50 -0.97 8.80
N ALA A 20 13.31 -0.01 8.35
CA ALA A 20 13.99 -0.08 7.06
C ALA A 20 14.85 -1.33 6.97
N LEU A 21 14.72 -2.11 5.89
CA LEU A 21 15.56 -3.26 5.64
C LEU A 21 16.94 -2.81 5.18
N LEU A 22 17.94 -3.08 6.03
CA LEU A 22 19.34 -2.82 5.75
C LEU A 22 20.04 -4.15 5.39
N ILE A 23 20.84 -4.12 4.32
CA ILE A 23 21.50 -5.29 3.75
C ILE A 23 23.00 -5.02 3.66
N ARG A 24 23.82 -5.98 4.06
CA ARG A 24 25.28 -5.94 3.89
C ARG A 24 25.80 -7.27 3.38
N GLY A 25 26.69 -7.24 2.40
CA GLY A 25 27.28 -8.45 1.84
C GLY A 25 27.86 -8.22 0.44
N PRO A 26 28.46 -9.27 -0.14
CA PRO A 26 29.09 -9.18 -1.47
C PRO A 26 28.11 -8.95 -2.63
N ASN A 27 26.83 -9.11 -2.39
CA ASN A 27 25.75 -8.82 -3.34
C ASN A 27 25.33 -7.35 -3.36
N VAL A 28 25.84 -6.52 -2.42
CA VAL A 28 25.58 -5.09 -2.42
C VAL A 28 26.43 -4.44 -3.53
N MET A 29 25.80 -3.59 -4.33
CA MET A 29 26.49 -2.85 -5.39
C MET A 29 27.62 -1.97 -4.84
N MET A 30 28.63 -1.68 -5.66
CA MET A 30 29.68 -0.71 -5.31
C MET A 30 29.18 0.73 -5.22
N GLY A 31 28.10 1.04 -5.93
CA GLY A 31 27.47 2.36 -5.98
C GLY A 31 26.82 2.68 -7.31
N TYR A 32 26.20 3.84 -7.38
CA TYR A 32 25.66 4.38 -8.63
C TYR A 32 26.77 4.92 -9.51
N TRP A 33 26.73 4.62 -10.80
CA TRP A 33 27.71 5.09 -11.77
C TRP A 33 27.76 6.62 -11.78
N ASN A 34 28.96 7.15 -11.58
CA ASN A 34 29.27 8.58 -11.57
C ASN A 34 28.35 9.44 -10.66
N ASN A 35 27.79 8.83 -9.59
CA ASN A 35 26.92 9.53 -8.65
C ASN A 35 27.24 9.14 -7.19
N PRO A 36 28.37 9.65 -6.65
CA PRO A 36 28.79 9.34 -5.28
C PRO A 36 27.81 9.87 -4.22
N ALA A 37 27.13 10.99 -4.49
CA ALA A 37 26.16 11.56 -3.56
C ALA A 37 24.94 10.63 -3.39
N ALA A 38 24.39 10.12 -4.48
CA ALA A 38 23.30 9.14 -4.42
C ALA A 38 23.73 7.82 -3.77
N THR A 39 24.98 7.39 -3.99
CA THR A 39 25.55 6.21 -3.34
C THR A 39 25.63 6.40 -1.83
N ALA A 40 26.20 7.52 -1.37
CA ALA A 40 26.31 7.82 0.06
C ALA A 40 24.97 8.01 0.77
N ALA A 41 23.93 8.37 0.03
CA ALA A 41 22.57 8.50 0.57
C ALA A 41 21.93 7.15 0.92
N ILE A 42 22.37 6.05 0.31
CA ILE A 42 21.76 4.72 0.53
C ILE A 42 22.74 3.67 1.06
N ILE A 43 24.05 3.85 0.88
CA ILE A 43 25.08 2.95 1.42
C ILE A 43 25.86 3.71 2.47
N SER A 44 25.78 3.25 3.71
CA SER A 44 26.53 3.82 4.83
C SER A 44 28.04 3.50 4.73
N SER A 45 28.85 4.25 5.47
CA SER A 45 30.31 4.07 5.48
C SER A 45 30.78 2.69 5.98
N ASP A 46 29.96 1.98 6.73
CA ASP A 46 30.18 0.61 7.23
C ASP A 46 29.56 -0.46 6.33
N GLY A 47 29.11 -0.08 5.11
CA GLY A 47 28.69 -0.96 4.04
C GLY A 47 27.24 -1.46 4.09
N TRP A 48 26.38 -0.87 4.92
CA TRP A 48 24.97 -1.19 4.93
C TRP A 48 24.22 -0.43 3.85
N LEU A 49 23.56 -1.18 2.95
CA LEU A 49 22.64 -0.65 1.97
C LEU A 49 21.24 -0.53 2.59
N ASN A 50 20.65 0.65 2.54
CA ASN A 50 19.22 0.84 2.77
C ASN A 50 18.46 0.47 1.49
N SER A 51 17.70 -0.64 1.53
CA SER A 51 16.95 -1.12 0.37
C SER A 51 15.78 -0.19 -0.03
N GLY A 52 15.35 0.66 0.88
CA GLY A 52 14.12 1.46 0.74
C GLY A 52 12.85 0.67 1.04
N ASP A 53 12.97 -0.60 1.41
CA ASP A 53 11.85 -1.43 1.84
C ASP A 53 11.71 -1.40 3.37
N ILE A 54 10.48 -1.59 3.84
CA ILE A 54 10.16 -1.84 5.25
C ILE A 54 9.99 -3.33 5.43
N ALA A 55 10.52 -3.88 6.49
CA ALA A 55 10.46 -5.32 6.73
C ALA A 55 10.21 -5.65 8.20
N SER A 56 9.83 -6.89 8.44
CA SER A 56 9.94 -7.57 9.74
C SER A 56 10.86 -8.76 9.63
N ILE A 57 11.54 -9.11 10.72
CA ILE A 57 12.40 -10.29 10.82
C ILE A 57 11.90 -11.10 12.00
N ASP A 58 11.52 -12.35 11.76
CA ASP A 58 11.05 -13.24 12.82
C ASP A 58 12.19 -13.82 13.66
N ALA A 59 11.85 -14.55 14.72
CA ALA A 59 12.83 -15.18 15.62
C ALA A 59 13.72 -16.23 14.93
N GLN A 60 13.32 -16.73 13.79
CA GLN A 60 14.07 -17.69 12.96
C GLN A 60 14.94 -16.99 11.91
N GLY A 61 14.81 -15.65 11.77
CA GLY A 61 15.54 -14.83 10.81
C GLY A 61 14.89 -14.68 9.43
N HIS A 62 13.63 -15.14 9.25
CA HIS A 62 12.93 -14.93 7.99
C HIS A 62 12.52 -13.48 7.82
N VAL A 63 12.80 -12.93 6.66
CA VAL A 63 12.48 -11.56 6.29
C VAL A 63 11.10 -11.53 5.60
N THR A 64 10.24 -10.62 6.04
CA THR A 64 8.96 -10.30 5.41
C THR A 64 8.96 -8.84 5.02
N ILE A 65 8.74 -8.53 3.74
CA ILE A 65 8.58 -7.15 3.27
C ILE A 65 7.15 -6.71 3.56
N THR A 66 7.02 -5.58 4.26
CA THR A 66 5.72 -5.02 4.68
C THR A 66 5.39 -3.70 3.98
N GLY A 67 6.31 -3.13 3.20
CA GLY A 67 6.05 -1.91 2.44
C GLY A 67 7.31 -1.24 1.94
N ARG A 68 7.16 0.03 1.51
CA ARG A 68 8.24 0.88 1.05
C ARG A 68 8.35 2.14 1.87
N LEU A 69 9.57 2.56 2.21
CA LEU A 69 9.82 3.79 2.99
C LEU A 69 9.26 5.04 2.32
N LYS A 70 9.34 5.12 0.98
CA LYS A 70 8.84 6.26 0.19
C LYS A 70 7.33 6.27 0.00
N GLU A 71 6.67 5.16 0.27
CA GLU A 71 5.22 5.00 0.10
C GLU A 71 4.46 5.14 1.43
N ILE A 72 5.18 5.28 2.56
CA ILE A 72 4.53 5.53 3.86
C ILE A 72 3.73 6.82 3.79
N ILE A 73 2.47 6.72 4.10
CA ILE A 73 1.60 7.89 4.32
C ILE A 73 1.85 8.41 5.73
N VAL A 74 2.24 9.68 5.85
CA VAL A 74 2.38 10.36 7.14
C VAL A 74 1.18 11.28 7.33
N LEU A 75 0.32 10.94 8.29
CA LEU A 75 -0.82 11.79 8.63
C LEU A 75 -0.36 13.10 9.28
N SER A 76 -1.21 14.11 9.25
CA SER A 76 -0.93 15.41 9.92
C SER A 76 -0.74 15.28 11.43
N THR A 77 -1.17 14.19 12.03
CA THR A 77 -1.02 13.80 13.42
C THR A 77 0.31 13.09 13.71
N GLY A 78 1.07 12.75 12.65
CA GLY A 78 2.39 12.13 12.74
C GLY A 78 2.41 10.60 12.65
N GLU A 79 1.24 9.96 12.62
CA GLU A 79 1.17 8.51 12.42
C GLU A 79 1.67 8.13 11.03
N LYS A 80 2.43 7.04 10.99
CA LYS A 80 3.00 6.46 9.77
C LYS A 80 2.22 5.22 9.38
N ILE A 81 1.66 5.20 8.17
CA ILE A 81 0.80 4.13 7.68
C ILE A 81 1.41 3.56 6.40
N PRO A 82 1.82 2.28 6.38
CA PRO A 82 2.17 1.59 5.15
C PRO A 82 0.89 1.30 4.36
N PRO A 83 0.66 1.90 3.18
CA PRO A 83 -0.59 1.74 2.45
C PRO A 83 -0.79 0.33 1.90
N ALA A 84 0.30 -0.34 1.50
CA ALA A 84 0.24 -1.62 0.80
C ALA A 84 -0.53 -2.71 1.56
N ASP A 85 -0.36 -2.81 2.88
CA ASP A 85 -1.05 -3.81 3.69
C ASP A 85 -2.56 -3.53 3.77
N MET A 86 -2.95 -2.26 3.89
CA MET A 86 -4.35 -1.85 3.93
C MET A 86 -5.02 -2.00 2.57
N GLU A 87 -4.34 -1.63 1.49
CA GLU A 87 -4.81 -1.82 0.11
C GLU A 87 -5.01 -3.32 -0.19
N ALA A 88 -4.04 -4.15 0.20
CA ALA A 88 -4.16 -5.60 0.07
C ALA A 88 -5.32 -6.18 0.91
N ALA A 89 -5.59 -5.61 2.10
CA ALA A 89 -6.73 -6.01 2.91
C ALA A 89 -8.07 -5.67 2.24
N ILE A 90 -8.21 -4.47 1.68
CA ILE A 90 -9.40 -4.04 0.94
C ILE A 90 -9.66 -4.99 -0.25
N LEU A 91 -8.61 -5.36 -0.99
CA LEU A 91 -8.70 -6.26 -2.14
C LEU A 91 -9.03 -7.72 -1.80
N ARG A 92 -9.15 -8.10 -0.51
CA ARG A 92 -9.69 -9.41 -0.10
C ARG A 92 -11.19 -9.55 -0.41
N ASP A 93 -11.95 -8.44 -0.39
CA ASP A 93 -13.33 -8.44 -0.86
C ASP A 93 -13.34 -8.36 -2.40
N PRO A 94 -13.90 -9.36 -3.10
CA PRO A 94 -13.91 -9.42 -4.56
C PRO A 94 -14.68 -8.28 -5.24
N LEU A 95 -15.39 -7.47 -4.46
CA LEU A 95 -16.00 -6.23 -4.96
C LEU A 95 -14.95 -5.23 -5.44
N PHE A 96 -13.79 -5.18 -4.79
CA PHE A 96 -12.74 -4.21 -5.09
C PHE A 96 -11.69 -4.83 -6.04
N GLU A 97 -11.52 -4.23 -7.22
CA GLU A 97 -10.54 -4.67 -8.21
C GLU A 97 -9.21 -3.93 -8.07
N GLN A 98 -9.29 -2.63 -7.74
CA GLN A 98 -8.11 -1.82 -7.47
C GLN A 98 -8.40 -0.87 -6.31
N ALA A 99 -7.38 -0.59 -5.49
CA ALA A 99 -7.48 0.32 -4.35
C ALA A 99 -6.19 1.14 -4.23
N MET A 100 -6.32 2.41 -3.85
CA MET A 100 -5.21 3.31 -3.57
C MET A 100 -5.55 4.19 -2.37
N LEU A 101 -4.74 4.11 -1.31
CA LEU A 101 -4.88 4.95 -0.13
C LEU A 101 -4.33 6.35 -0.37
N ILE A 102 -5.01 7.33 0.21
CA ILE A 102 -4.61 8.74 0.18
C ILE A 102 -4.73 9.29 1.59
N GLY A 103 -3.70 9.99 2.06
CA GLY A 103 -3.73 10.55 3.41
C GLY A 103 -2.54 11.41 3.78
N GLU A 104 -1.58 11.59 2.86
CA GLU A 104 -0.37 12.37 3.13
C GLU A 104 -0.71 13.77 3.63
N ALA A 105 -0.18 14.12 4.82
CA ALA A 105 -0.43 15.38 5.54
C ALA A 105 -1.93 15.66 5.83
N ARG A 106 -2.81 14.65 5.77
CA ARG A 106 -4.25 14.77 6.09
C ARG A 106 -4.53 14.26 7.51
N SER A 107 -5.66 14.67 8.07
CA SER A 107 -6.10 14.24 9.40
C SER A 107 -6.77 12.85 9.40
N TYR A 108 -7.01 12.25 8.24
CA TYR A 108 -7.60 10.93 8.06
C TYR A 108 -7.24 10.35 6.70
N LEU A 109 -7.43 9.03 6.57
CA LEU A 109 -7.27 8.32 5.32
C LEU A 109 -8.54 8.40 4.46
N SER A 110 -8.31 8.51 3.16
CA SER A 110 -9.29 8.27 2.10
C SER A 110 -8.79 7.17 1.18
N VAL A 111 -9.67 6.54 0.43
CA VAL A 111 -9.28 5.53 -0.56
C VAL A 111 -9.98 5.80 -1.89
N MET A 112 -9.25 5.62 -2.97
CA MET A 112 -9.83 5.49 -4.31
C MET A 112 -9.96 4.01 -4.63
N VAL A 113 -11.10 3.61 -5.19
CA VAL A 113 -11.35 2.20 -5.55
C VAL A 113 -11.92 2.09 -6.96
N VAL A 114 -11.51 1.03 -7.65
CA VAL A 114 -12.17 0.53 -8.85
C VAL A 114 -12.93 -0.72 -8.45
N LEU A 115 -14.20 -0.81 -8.84
CA LEU A 115 -15.07 -1.93 -8.51
C LEU A 115 -15.07 -2.97 -9.63
N ASN A 116 -15.12 -4.23 -9.23
CA ASN A 116 -15.41 -5.32 -10.15
C ASN A 116 -16.87 -5.24 -10.62
N ALA A 117 -17.08 -5.10 -11.92
CA ALA A 117 -18.40 -4.85 -12.49
C ALA A 117 -19.43 -5.95 -12.17
N ALA A 118 -19.01 -7.23 -12.18
CA ALA A 118 -19.92 -8.33 -11.89
C ALA A 118 -20.37 -8.36 -10.43
N HIS A 119 -19.44 -8.12 -9.50
CA HIS A 119 -19.74 -8.06 -8.07
C HIS A 119 -20.55 -6.79 -7.71
N TRP A 120 -20.28 -5.68 -8.40
CA TRP A 120 -21.05 -4.44 -8.22
C TRP A 120 -22.52 -4.62 -8.57
N GLN A 121 -22.85 -5.34 -9.65
CA GLN A 121 -24.24 -5.64 -10.02
C GLN A 121 -25.01 -6.39 -8.92
N ASN A 122 -24.33 -7.28 -8.21
CA ASN A 122 -24.92 -7.97 -7.06
C ASN A 122 -25.23 -7.00 -5.90
N VAL A 123 -24.33 -6.05 -5.62
CA VAL A 123 -24.55 -5.00 -4.61
C VAL A 123 -25.70 -4.10 -5.01
N VAL A 124 -25.75 -3.62 -6.27
CA VAL A 124 -26.86 -2.83 -6.82
C VAL A 124 -28.19 -3.53 -6.60
N SER A 125 -28.27 -4.82 -6.92
CA SER A 125 -29.47 -5.62 -6.76
C SER A 125 -29.86 -5.83 -5.30
N GLN A 126 -28.88 -6.09 -4.44
CA GLN A 126 -29.09 -6.34 -3.00
C GLN A 126 -29.62 -5.11 -2.26
N TYR A 127 -29.11 -3.92 -2.59
CA TYR A 127 -29.45 -2.67 -1.92
C TYR A 127 -30.51 -1.86 -2.66
N GLY A 128 -31.04 -2.36 -3.79
CA GLY A 128 -32.06 -1.70 -4.59
C GLY A 128 -31.58 -0.35 -5.15
N LEU A 129 -30.29 -0.23 -5.49
CA LEU A 129 -29.74 0.99 -6.05
C LEU A 129 -30.20 1.15 -7.50
N ASP A 130 -30.57 2.37 -7.88
CA ASP A 130 -30.92 2.68 -9.28
C ASP A 130 -29.71 3.27 -9.98
N ALA A 131 -29.06 2.48 -10.82
CA ALA A 131 -27.87 2.88 -11.56
C ALA A 131 -28.09 4.10 -12.50
N SER A 132 -29.34 4.45 -12.80
CA SER A 132 -29.70 5.59 -13.65
C SER A 132 -29.80 6.91 -12.89
N LEU A 133 -29.95 6.86 -11.55
CA LEU A 133 -30.08 8.05 -10.73
C LEU A 133 -28.69 8.49 -10.24
N ASN A 134 -28.32 9.72 -10.53
CA ASN A 134 -27.08 10.35 -10.08
C ASN A 134 -27.38 11.45 -9.04
N THR A 135 -28.15 11.10 -8.01
CA THR A 135 -28.51 12.03 -6.94
C THR A 135 -27.45 12.03 -5.84
N ASP A 136 -27.32 13.14 -5.12
CA ASP A 136 -26.38 13.25 -4.00
C ASP A 136 -26.72 12.23 -2.91
N GLN A 137 -28.00 11.95 -2.69
CA GLN A 137 -28.46 10.94 -1.71
C GLN A 137 -27.98 9.55 -2.08
N GLN A 138 -28.01 9.18 -3.36
CA GLN A 138 -27.57 7.88 -3.83
C GLN A 138 -26.05 7.75 -3.78
N ARG A 139 -25.30 8.82 -4.09
CA ARG A 139 -23.85 8.86 -3.93
C ARG A 139 -23.45 8.63 -2.49
N GLN A 140 -24.15 9.27 -1.55
CA GLN A 140 -23.92 9.08 -0.12
C GLN A 140 -24.22 7.65 0.31
N GLN A 141 -25.33 7.05 -0.15
CA GLN A 141 -25.66 5.65 0.14
C GLN A 141 -24.60 4.69 -0.39
N ILE A 142 -24.11 4.92 -1.61
CA ILE A 142 -23.03 4.12 -2.19
C ILE A 142 -21.74 4.26 -1.34
N GLU A 143 -21.38 5.49 -0.98
CA GLU A 143 -20.21 5.76 -0.14
C GLU A 143 -20.30 5.03 1.20
N GLU A 144 -21.46 5.04 1.85
CA GLU A 144 -21.71 4.33 3.12
C GLU A 144 -21.53 2.80 2.97
N ILE A 145 -22.15 2.21 1.94
CA ILE A 145 -22.01 0.76 1.65
C ILE A 145 -20.55 0.38 1.41
N LEU A 146 -19.82 1.15 0.63
CA LEU A 146 -18.42 0.88 0.34
C LEU A 146 -17.54 1.06 1.58
N LEU A 147 -17.79 2.09 2.40
CA LEU A 147 -17.07 2.32 3.65
C LEU A 147 -17.30 1.20 4.66
N ASP A 148 -18.51 0.66 4.77
CA ASP A 148 -18.81 -0.47 5.66
C ASP A 148 -18.01 -1.70 5.25
N LYS A 149 -18.00 -2.04 3.96
CA LYS A 149 -17.21 -3.16 3.43
C LYS A 149 -15.70 -2.96 3.64
N ILE A 150 -15.19 -1.76 3.37
CA ILE A 150 -13.78 -1.41 3.60
C ILE A 150 -13.44 -1.53 5.09
N THR A 151 -14.32 -1.05 5.97
CA THR A 151 -14.12 -1.11 7.42
C THR A 151 -14.05 -2.55 7.92
N GLU A 152 -14.87 -3.44 7.37
CA GLU A 152 -14.81 -4.88 7.67
C GLU A 152 -13.44 -5.47 7.32
N GLN A 153 -12.94 -5.21 6.10
CA GLN A 153 -11.66 -5.71 5.64
C GLN A 153 -10.45 -5.10 6.38
N THR A 154 -10.59 -3.88 6.87
CA THR A 154 -9.51 -3.14 7.55
C THR A 154 -9.65 -3.12 9.07
N SER A 155 -10.52 -3.97 9.64
CA SER A 155 -10.81 -4.02 11.08
C SER A 155 -9.61 -4.38 11.97
N GLU A 156 -8.59 -5.05 11.41
CA GLU A 156 -7.36 -5.43 12.11
C GLU A 156 -6.37 -4.25 12.29
N PHE A 157 -6.57 -3.14 11.56
CA PHE A 157 -5.67 -1.98 11.61
C PHE A 157 -6.02 -1.04 12.77
N PRO A 158 -5.03 -0.27 13.28
CA PRO A 158 -5.26 0.66 14.38
C PRO A 158 -6.31 1.74 14.08
N GLY A 159 -7.00 2.23 15.10
CA GLY A 159 -8.07 3.21 14.94
C GLY A 159 -7.67 4.54 14.29
N TYR A 160 -6.39 4.93 14.34
CA TYR A 160 -5.88 6.11 13.62
C TYR A 160 -5.78 5.87 12.10
N ALA A 161 -5.71 4.62 11.65
CA ALA A 161 -5.69 4.22 10.25
C ALA A 161 -7.10 4.07 9.64
N LYS A 162 -8.14 4.57 10.32
CA LYS A 162 -9.51 4.47 9.82
C LYS A 162 -9.71 5.28 8.54
N ILE A 163 -10.21 4.62 7.50
CA ILE A 163 -10.62 5.24 6.24
C ILE A 163 -11.97 5.92 6.45
N ARG A 164 -12.07 7.21 6.09
CA ARG A 164 -13.27 8.01 6.32
C ARG A 164 -13.99 8.44 5.06
N ARG A 165 -13.36 8.30 3.91
CA ARG A 165 -13.90 8.66 2.61
C ARG A 165 -13.50 7.64 1.56
N VAL A 166 -14.39 7.36 0.64
CA VAL A 166 -14.11 6.55 -0.54
C VAL A 166 -14.49 7.31 -1.81
N ALA A 167 -13.63 7.27 -2.81
CA ALA A 167 -13.90 7.79 -4.13
C ALA A 167 -13.97 6.63 -5.12
N LEU A 168 -15.10 6.53 -5.81
CA LEU A 168 -15.29 5.52 -6.84
C LEU A 168 -14.69 6.01 -8.16
N ILE A 169 -13.79 5.22 -8.71
CA ILE A 169 -13.16 5.43 -10.01
C ILE A 169 -13.84 4.50 -11.01
N GLN A 170 -14.34 5.06 -12.10
CA GLN A 170 -15.09 4.30 -13.11
C GLN A 170 -14.17 3.58 -14.09
N GLU A 171 -13.03 4.20 -14.42
CA GLU A 171 -12.09 3.66 -15.38
C GLU A 171 -10.95 2.93 -14.64
N PRO A 172 -10.74 1.62 -14.88
CA PRO A 172 -9.63 0.89 -14.28
C PRO A 172 -8.27 1.49 -14.64
N TRP A 173 -7.36 1.49 -13.69
CA TRP A 173 -5.99 1.93 -13.92
C TRP A 173 -5.25 0.87 -14.72
N ASN A 174 -4.63 1.26 -15.81
CA ASN A 174 -3.85 0.37 -16.66
C ASN A 174 -2.66 1.10 -17.30
N VAL A 175 -1.83 0.35 -18.02
CA VAL A 175 -0.65 0.88 -18.70
C VAL A 175 -1.04 1.75 -19.92
N GLU A 176 -2.14 1.40 -20.58
CA GLU A 176 -2.59 2.07 -21.81
C GLU A 176 -3.10 3.48 -21.53
N ASN A 177 -3.81 3.68 -20.41
CA ASN A 177 -4.24 5.04 -20.00
C ASN A 177 -3.15 5.81 -19.23
N GLY A 178 -1.96 5.23 -19.06
CA GLY A 178 -0.82 5.87 -18.42
C GLY A 178 -0.91 6.02 -16.90
N LEU A 179 -1.93 5.43 -16.26
CA LEU A 179 -2.09 5.45 -14.80
C LEU A 179 -1.26 4.36 -14.10
N LEU A 180 -0.86 3.32 -14.83
CA LEU A 180 0.12 2.35 -14.36
C LEU A 180 1.40 2.40 -15.20
N THR A 181 2.53 2.19 -14.55
CA THR A 181 3.79 1.93 -15.25
C THR A 181 3.76 0.53 -15.89
N PRO A 182 4.68 0.21 -16.85
CA PRO A 182 4.80 -1.15 -17.40
C PRO A 182 5.04 -2.24 -16.34
N THR A 183 5.50 -1.85 -15.15
CA THR A 183 5.67 -2.75 -13.99
C THR A 183 4.46 -2.75 -13.06
N LEU A 184 3.29 -2.29 -13.53
CA LEU A 184 2.00 -2.24 -12.83
C LEU A 184 2.04 -1.44 -11.51
N LYS A 185 2.83 -0.38 -11.46
CA LYS A 185 2.88 0.58 -10.34
C LYS A 185 2.12 1.84 -10.72
N LEU A 186 1.31 2.33 -9.79
CA LEU A 186 0.65 3.64 -9.86
C LEU A 186 1.65 4.79 -9.88
#